data_0b54adea3a136a686d435241db239e6e
#
_entry.id   0b54adea3a136a686d435241db239e6e
#
_cell.length_a   1.000
_cell.length_b   1.000
_cell.length_c   1.000
_cell.angle_alpha   90.00
_cell.angle_beta   90.00
_cell.angle_gamma   90.00
#
_symmetry.space_group_name_H-M   'P 1'
#
loop_
_entity.id
_entity.type
_entity.pdbx_description
1 polymer ?
#
loop_
_entity_poly.entity_id
_entity_poly.type
_entity_poly.pdbx_seq_one_letter_code
_entity_poly.pdbx_strand_id
1 'polypeptide(L)'
;KIRAVQLDLARQMESMEFLKGFIDFIAENHYNTLFLYLEWRVRTKTFDIGKKDGYSAEELKEIIEYAETRGIDVIPGLAALGHAELILEQKKYENYAELRNGIKGRFQSNARHVFCPSLPETRKFIESYFTEVGRIFKSEYIHVGGDEAWDIGFCPECAEKAAAYQGEQELYLEHFTFCHQVVTKKLRRRMMMWDDMFEYYHDILTMF
;
A
#
# COMPACT_ATOMS: atom_id res chain seq x y z
N LYS A 1 -8.58 -5.73 21.57
CA LYS A 1 -9.04 -6.49 20.40
C LYS A 1 -9.53 -5.49 19.34
N ILE A 2 -9.05 -5.61 18.12
CA ILE A 2 -9.45 -4.78 16.98
C ILE A 2 -10.85 -5.18 16.53
N ARG A 3 -11.74 -4.18 16.39
CA ARG A 3 -13.05 -4.27 15.75
C ARG A 3 -13.07 -3.19 14.69
N ALA A 4 -12.62 -3.53 13.49
CA ALA A 4 -12.41 -2.59 12.40
C ALA A 4 -13.53 -2.62 11.37
N VAL A 5 -13.77 -1.46 10.76
CA VAL A 5 -14.46 -1.33 9.48
C VAL A 5 -13.49 -0.76 8.47
N GLN A 6 -13.47 -1.31 7.27
CA GLN A 6 -12.72 -0.77 6.15
C GLN A 6 -13.57 0.21 5.35
N LEU A 7 -12.97 1.32 4.96
CA LEU A 7 -13.51 2.25 3.98
C LEU A 7 -12.49 2.38 2.84
N ASP A 8 -12.93 1.97 1.64
CA ASP A 8 -12.09 2.04 0.44
C ASP A 8 -12.17 3.44 -0.18
N LEU A 9 -11.13 4.21 0.02
CA LEU A 9 -10.98 5.56 -0.54
C LEU A 9 -10.11 5.58 -1.81
N ALA A 10 -9.54 4.44 -2.18
CA ALA A 10 -8.75 4.33 -3.39
C ALA A 10 -9.64 4.32 -4.65
N ARG A 11 -10.80 3.66 -4.59
CA ARG A 11 -11.77 3.63 -5.70
C ARG A 11 -12.63 4.87 -5.73
N GLN A 12 -13.01 5.40 -4.57
CA GLN A 12 -13.84 6.59 -4.46
C GLN A 12 -13.35 7.46 -3.29
N MET A 13 -12.92 8.68 -3.60
CA MET A 13 -12.61 9.65 -2.55
C MET A 13 -13.91 10.23 -1.97
N GLU A 14 -13.96 10.34 -0.66
CA GLU A 14 -15.10 10.88 0.07
C GLU A 14 -14.81 12.29 0.61
N SER A 15 -15.87 13.05 0.87
CA SER A 15 -15.74 14.37 1.51
C SER A 15 -15.35 14.25 2.98
N MET A 16 -14.74 15.29 3.53
CA MET A 16 -14.40 15.37 4.95
C MET A 16 -15.64 15.26 5.85
N GLU A 17 -16.77 15.79 5.40
CA GLU A 17 -18.05 15.69 6.09
C GLU A 17 -18.56 14.23 6.14
N PHE A 18 -18.49 13.52 5.00
CA PHE A 18 -18.84 12.11 4.95
C PHE A 18 -17.94 11.28 5.88
N LEU A 19 -16.63 11.50 5.86
CA LEU A 19 -15.69 10.78 6.71
C LEU A 19 -15.99 10.96 8.20
N LYS A 20 -16.33 12.18 8.62
CA LYS A 20 -16.72 12.45 10.01
C LYS A 20 -18.03 11.76 10.38
N GLY A 21 -19.05 11.83 9.51
CA GLY A 21 -20.31 11.14 9.72
C GLY A 21 -20.13 9.60 9.78
N PHE A 22 -19.26 9.06 8.96
CA PHE A 22 -18.92 7.63 8.98
C PHE A 22 -18.20 7.22 10.27
N ILE A 23 -17.30 8.07 10.78
CA ILE A 23 -16.63 7.85 12.08
C ILE A 23 -17.68 7.84 13.23
N ASP A 24 -18.62 8.78 13.24
CA ASP A 24 -19.69 8.79 14.23
C ASP A 24 -20.52 7.50 14.15
N PHE A 25 -20.91 7.10 12.93
CA PHE A 25 -21.67 5.86 12.71
C PHE A 25 -20.96 4.62 13.24
N ILE A 26 -19.65 4.44 12.95
CA ILE A 26 -18.93 3.25 13.41
C ILE A 26 -18.69 3.27 14.93
N ALA A 27 -18.50 4.45 15.53
CA ALA A 27 -18.37 4.60 16.97
C ALA A 27 -19.67 4.21 17.69
N GLU A 28 -20.83 4.68 17.22
CA GLU A 28 -22.14 4.30 17.73
C GLU A 28 -22.43 2.79 17.62
N ASN A 29 -21.86 2.13 16.61
CA ASN A 29 -21.94 0.68 16.41
C ASN A 29 -20.80 -0.10 17.09
N HIS A 30 -20.12 0.51 18.06
CA HIS A 30 -19.11 -0.13 18.91
C HIS A 30 -17.87 -0.64 18.19
N TYR A 31 -17.55 -0.14 17.00
CA TYR A 31 -16.24 -0.32 16.39
C TYR A 31 -15.21 0.55 17.12
N ASN A 32 -13.96 0.17 17.05
CA ASN A 32 -12.87 0.93 17.67
C ASN A 32 -11.71 1.22 16.68
N THR A 33 -11.89 0.85 15.44
CA THR A 33 -10.84 0.99 14.41
C THR A 33 -11.47 1.28 13.06
N LEU A 34 -10.97 2.31 12.39
CA LEU A 34 -11.25 2.62 11.00
C LEU A 34 -10.02 2.26 10.16
N PHE A 35 -10.18 1.32 9.25
CA PHE A 35 -9.16 1.01 8.26
C PHE A 35 -9.42 1.85 7.01
N LEU A 36 -8.63 2.90 6.80
CA LEU A 36 -8.68 3.75 5.61
C LEU A 36 -7.81 3.15 4.52
N TYR A 37 -8.44 2.50 3.54
CA TYR A 37 -7.73 1.95 2.40
C TYR A 37 -7.51 3.04 1.35
N LEU A 38 -6.30 3.61 1.36
CA LEU A 38 -5.93 4.81 0.62
C LEU A 38 -5.09 4.50 -0.61
N GLU A 39 -4.39 3.36 -0.63
CA GLU A 39 -3.34 3.05 -1.62
C GLU A 39 -2.36 4.24 -1.74
N TRP A 40 -2.52 5.03 -2.78
CA TRP A 40 -1.65 6.17 -3.10
C TRP A 40 -2.38 7.52 -3.03
N ARG A 41 -3.57 7.57 -2.44
CA ARG A 41 -4.40 8.78 -2.35
C ARG A 41 -4.00 9.73 -1.23
N VAL A 42 -2.72 9.76 -0.89
CA VAL A 42 -2.14 10.71 0.07
C VAL A 42 -1.14 11.61 -0.65
N ARG A 43 -1.38 12.90 -0.62
CA ARG A 43 -0.45 13.89 -1.17
C ARG A 43 0.74 14.06 -0.23
N THR A 44 1.93 13.78 -0.74
CA THR A 44 3.19 13.92 -0.02
C THR A 44 4.19 14.76 -0.81
N LYS A 45 5.35 15.02 -0.24
CA LYS A 45 6.46 15.65 -0.96
C LYS A 45 7.06 14.72 -2.01
N THR A 46 7.08 13.41 -1.71
CA THR A 46 7.55 12.39 -2.66
C THR A 46 6.60 12.25 -3.82
N PHE A 47 5.29 12.34 -3.56
CA PHE A 47 4.26 12.14 -4.56
C PHE A 47 3.09 13.09 -4.35
N ASP A 48 2.93 14.05 -5.28
CA ASP A 48 1.80 14.97 -5.32
C ASP A 48 0.92 14.66 -6.53
N ILE A 49 -0.23 14.05 -6.25
CA ILE A 49 -1.25 13.70 -7.26
C ILE A 49 -2.27 14.80 -7.50
N GLY A 50 -2.16 15.93 -6.77
CA GLY A 50 -3.11 17.01 -6.84
C GLY A 50 -4.35 16.83 -5.95
N LYS A 51 -5.07 17.93 -5.75
CA LYS A 51 -6.18 18.01 -4.79
C LYS A 51 -7.38 17.12 -5.12
N LYS A 52 -7.57 16.78 -6.39
CA LYS A 52 -8.73 15.98 -6.83
C LYS A 52 -8.53 14.48 -6.57
N ASP A 53 -7.28 14.06 -6.44
CA ASP A 53 -6.91 12.65 -6.46
C ASP A 53 -6.34 12.15 -5.14
N GLY A 54 -6.19 13.01 -4.14
CA GLY A 54 -5.67 12.60 -2.84
C GLY A 54 -5.88 13.61 -1.72
N TYR A 55 -5.87 13.11 -0.49
CA TYR A 55 -5.97 13.89 0.73
C TYR A 55 -4.64 14.55 1.09
N SER A 56 -4.69 15.75 1.63
CA SER A 56 -3.52 16.38 2.23
C SER A 56 -3.20 15.82 3.61
N ALA A 57 -2.00 16.09 4.08
CA ALA A 57 -1.62 15.75 5.45
C ALA A 57 -2.50 16.43 6.50
N GLU A 58 -2.94 17.67 6.22
CA GLU A 58 -3.80 18.46 7.08
C GLU A 58 -5.21 17.84 7.16
N GLU A 59 -5.79 17.48 6.01
CA GLU A 59 -7.10 16.79 5.95
C GLU A 59 -7.07 15.46 6.70
N LEU A 60 -6.03 14.66 6.49
CA LEU A 60 -5.89 13.37 7.20
C LEU A 60 -5.70 13.56 8.71
N LYS A 61 -4.91 14.55 9.15
CA LYS A 61 -4.77 14.86 10.58
C LYS A 61 -6.09 15.27 11.20
N GLU A 62 -6.87 16.10 10.52
CA GLU A 62 -8.19 16.51 10.99
C GLU A 62 -9.11 15.30 11.21
N ILE A 63 -9.12 14.33 10.26
CA ILE A 63 -9.89 13.09 10.39
C ILE A 63 -9.37 12.22 11.53
N ILE A 64 -8.06 12.07 11.68
CA ILE A 64 -7.45 11.29 12.75
C ILE A 64 -7.80 11.88 14.12
N GLU A 65 -7.67 13.20 14.28
CA GLU A 65 -8.02 13.89 15.52
C GLU A 65 -9.51 13.78 15.84
N TYR A 66 -10.37 13.89 14.82
CA TYR A 66 -11.81 13.68 14.99
C TYR A 66 -12.11 12.25 15.45
N ALA A 67 -11.51 11.24 14.83
CA ALA A 67 -11.68 9.83 15.18
C ALA A 67 -11.22 9.53 16.62
N GLU A 68 -10.09 10.11 17.05
CA GLU A 68 -9.59 9.97 18.42
C GLU A 68 -10.60 10.45 19.46
N THR A 69 -11.35 11.54 19.19
CA THR A 69 -12.39 12.02 20.10
C THR A 69 -13.57 11.05 20.24
N ARG A 70 -13.69 10.07 19.34
CA ARG A 70 -14.70 8.99 19.33
C ARG A 70 -14.13 7.64 19.81
N GLY A 71 -12.85 7.61 20.19
CA GLY A 71 -12.19 6.36 20.59
C GLY A 71 -11.90 5.42 19.42
N ILE A 72 -11.82 5.97 18.19
CA ILE A 72 -11.52 5.22 16.95
C ILE A 72 -10.06 5.42 16.58
N ASP A 73 -9.32 4.32 16.47
CA ASP A 73 -7.98 4.29 15.88
C ASP A 73 -8.06 4.26 14.34
N VAL A 74 -7.24 5.04 13.65
CA VAL A 74 -7.25 5.12 12.18
C VAL A 74 -5.99 4.49 11.61
N ILE A 75 -6.15 3.32 10.97
CA ILE A 75 -5.07 2.57 10.33
C ILE A 75 -5.00 2.95 8.84
N PRO A 76 -3.85 3.43 8.33
CA PRO A 76 -3.69 3.65 6.90
C PRO A 76 -3.47 2.35 6.16
N GLY A 77 -4.18 2.15 5.04
CA GLY A 77 -3.93 1.10 4.05
C GLY A 77 -3.24 1.68 2.83
N LEU A 78 -2.01 1.24 2.58
CA LEU A 78 -1.18 1.66 1.46
C LEU A 78 -0.97 0.47 0.52
N ALA A 79 -0.47 0.73 -0.68
CA ALA A 79 -0.15 -0.32 -1.65
C ALA A 79 1.36 -0.35 -1.92
N ALA A 80 2.04 -1.39 -1.47
CA ALA A 80 3.49 -1.50 -1.60
C ALA A 80 3.94 -2.16 -2.90
N LEU A 81 3.08 -2.92 -3.55
CA LEU A 81 3.46 -3.72 -4.73
C LEU A 81 2.39 -3.68 -5.83
N GLY A 82 1.24 -4.34 -5.65
CA GLY A 82 0.06 -4.22 -6.50
C GLY A 82 -0.69 -2.91 -6.29
N HIS A 83 -1.78 -2.69 -7.04
CA HIS A 83 -2.66 -1.51 -6.91
C HIS A 83 -1.93 -0.16 -7.00
N ALA A 84 -0.98 -0.06 -7.92
CA ALA A 84 -0.13 1.11 -8.08
C ALA A 84 -0.44 1.91 -9.35
N GLU A 85 -1.60 1.72 -9.99
CA GLU A 85 -1.99 2.34 -11.26
C GLU A 85 -1.91 3.85 -11.18
N LEU A 86 -2.44 4.44 -10.11
CA LEU A 86 -2.47 5.89 -9.92
C LEU A 86 -1.08 6.54 -10.05
N ILE A 87 -0.04 5.82 -9.65
CA ILE A 87 1.35 6.25 -9.81
C ILE A 87 1.93 5.80 -11.15
N LEU A 88 1.85 4.51 -11.46
CA LEU A 88 2.61 3.91 -12.55
C LEU A 88 2.09 4.27 -13.94
N GLU A 89 0.87 4.75 -14.07
CA GLU A 89 0.33 5.32 -15.31
C GLU A 89 0.91 6.70 -15.62
N GLN A 90 1.46 7.40 -14.62
CA GLN A 90 2.10 8.68 -14.84
C GLN A 90 3.47 8.49 -15.48
N LYS A 91 3.71 9.21 -16.58
CA LYS A 91 4.98 9.15 -17.34
C LYS A 91 6.25 9.28 -16.47
N LYS A 92 6.16 10.05 -15.40
CA LYS A 92 7.27 10.26 -14.45
C LYS A 92 7.69 8.99 -13.71
N TYR A 93 6.73 8.06 -13.47
CA TYR A 93 6.93 6.87 -12.64
C TYR A 93 6.79 5.55 -13.41
N GLU A 94 6.49 5.60 -14.72
CA GLU A 94 6.28 4.41 -15.54
C GLU A 94 7.45 3.41 -15.52
N ASN A 95 8.67 3.91 -15.31
CA ASN A 95 9.87 3.08 -15.23
C ASN A 95 9.97 2.26 -13.94
N TYR A 96 9.14 2.54 -12.94
CA TYR A 96 9.06 1.74 -11.70
C TYR A 96 8.15 0.52 -11.85
N ALA A 97 7.36 0.46 -12.95
CA ALA A 97 6.45 -0.64 -13.19
C ALA A 97 7.20 -1.94 -13.55
N GLU A 98 6.67 -3.06 -13.12
CA GLU A 98 7.13 -4.38 -13.57
C GLU A 98 6.94 -4.54 -15.08
N LEU A 99 5.76 -4.18 -15.59
CA LEU A 99 5.42 -4.29 -17.02
C LEU A 99 5.77 -3.00 -17.80
N ARG A 100 6.94 -2.40 -17.52
CA ARG A 100 7.45 -1.26 -18.28
C ARG A 100 7.87 -1.66 -19.70
N ASN A 101 8.04 -0.69 -20.59
CA ASN A 101 8.55 -0.87 -21.96
C ASN A 101 7.73 -1.86 -22.81
N GLY A 102 6.42 -2.00 -22.53
CA GLY A 102 5.53 -2.87 -23.29
C GLY A 102 5.67 -4.36 -22.97
N ILE A 103 6.34 -4.72 -21.88
CA ILE A 103 6.38 -6.09 -21.37
C ILE A 103 4.95 -6.53 -21.08
N LYS A 104 4.60 -7.76 -21.47
CA LYS A 104 3.31 -8.37 -21.19
C LYS A 104 3.41 -9.30 -19.99
N GLY A 105 2.48 -9.15 -19.07
CA GLY A 105 2.37 -9.96 -17.88
C GLY A 105 1.59 -11.24 -18.08
N ARG A 106 1.20 -11.84 -16.97
CA ARG A 106 0.50 -13.13 -16.87
C ARG A 106 -0.77 -13.21 -17.72
N PHE A 107 -1.53 -12.13 -17.77
CA PHE A 107 -2.80 -12.07 -18.52
C PHE A 107 -2.64 -11.47 -19.92
N GLN A 108 -1.43 -11.48 -20.49
CA GLN A 108 -1.12 -10.84 -21.78
C GLN A 108 -1.42 -9.33 -21.81
N SER A 109 -1.62 -8.73 -20.64
CA SER A 109 -1.77 -7.29 -20.44
C SER A 109 -0.40 -6.65 -20.23
N ASN A 110 -0.30 -5.37 -20.57
CA ASN A 110 0.83 -4.51 -20.24
C ASN A 110 0.43 -3.37 -19.28
N ALA A 111 -0.68 -3.56 -18.57
CA ALA A 111 -1.14 -2.62 -17.56
C ALA A 111 -0.09 -2.44 -16.44
N ARG A 112 0.20 -1.20 -16.11
CA ARG A 112 1.21 -0.84 -15.10
C ARG A 112 0.57 -0.70 -13.73
N HIS A 113 0.23 -1.81 -13.10
CA HIS A 113 -0.41 -1.85 -11.79
C HIS A 113 0.47 -2.46 -10.69
N VAL A 114 1.62 -3.04 -11.07
CA VAL A 114 2.56 -3.66 -10.12
C VAL A 114 3.92 -2.98 -10.21
N PHE A 115 4.49 -2.61 -9.08
CA PHE A 115 5.88 -2.15 -9.01
C PHE A 115 6.86 -3.27 -9.32
N CYS A 116 8.00 -2.92 -9.91
CA CYS A 116 9.12 -3.84 -10.01
C CYS A 116 9.83 -3.95 -8.64
N PRO A 117 9.75 -5.11 -7.96
CA PRO A 117 10.37 -5.29 -6.64
C PRO A 117 11.89 -5.34 -6.68
N SER A 118 12.47 -5.58 -7.86
CA SER A 118 13.92 -5.73 -8.03
C SER A 118 14.66 -4.41 -8.24
N LEU A 119 13.96 -3.32 -8.57
CA LEU A 119 14.58 -2.01 -8.78
C LEU A 119 14.86 -1.30 -7.45
N PRO A 120 16.12 -0.91 -7.18
CA PRO A 120 16.47 -0.14 -5.98
C PRO A 120 15.74 1.21 -5.89
N GLU A 121 15.46 1.85 -7.03
CA GLU A 121 14.74 3.12 -7.13
C GLU A 121 13.29 2.98 -6.66
N THR A 122 12.63 1.88 -7.02
CA THR A 122 11.28 1.55 -6.55
C THR A 122 11.25 1.45 -5.02
N ARG A 123 12.21 0.74 -4.43
CA ARG A 123 12.31 0.60 -2.97
C ARG A 123 12.51 1.94 -2.28
N LYS A 124 13.40 2.79 -2.80
CA LYS A 124 13.62 4.15 -2.27
C LYS A 124 12.37 5.00 -2.35
N PHE A 125 11.63 4.89 -3.45
CA PHE A 125 10.39 5.62 -3.65
C PHE A 125 9.32 5.20 -2.64
N ILE A 126 9.07 3.89 -2.51
CA ILE A 126 8.12 3.31 -1.53
C ILE A 126 8.52 3.69 -0.10
N GLU A 127 9.79 3.56 0.26
CA GLU A 127 10.29 3.93 1.59
C GLU A 127 10.03 5.41 1.92
N SER A 128 10.27 6.30 0.95
CA SER A 128 10.03 7.73 1.12
C SER A 128 8.56 8.02 1.33
N TYR A 129 7.69 7.46 0.49
CA TYR A 129 6.24 7.63 0.57
C TYR A 129 5.70 7.10 1.91
N PHE A 130 6.04 5.86 2.28
CA PHE A 130 5.61 5.25 3.54
C PHE A 130 6.10 6.03 4.77
N THR A 131 7.31 6.59 4.69
CA THR A 131 7.86 7.42 5.76
C THR A 131 7.08 8.72 5.91
N GLU A 132 6.68 9.35 4.81
CA GLU A 132 5.90 10.59 4.83
C GLU A 132 4.48 10.32 5.35
N VAL A 133 3.80 9.30 4.83
CA VAL A 133 2.45 8.92 5.28
C VAL A 133 2.46 8.45 6.74
N GLY A 134 3.42 7.61 7.12
CA GLY A 134 3.53 7.10 8.48
C GLY A 134 3.71 8.18 9.55
N ARG A 135 4.19 9.38 9.16
CA ARG A 135 4.28 10.54 10.09
C ARG A 135 2.95 11.28 10.28
N ILE A 136 1.99 11.05 9.40
CA ILE A 136 0.65 11.65 9.49
C ILE A 136 -0.21 10.86 10.48
N PHE A 137 -0.14 9.52 10.37
CA PHE A 137 -0.97 8.62 11.16
C PHE A 137 -0.37 8.31 12.53
N LYS A 138 -1.24 8.08 13.53
CA LYS A 138 -0.85 7.83 14.92
C LYS A 138 -0.96 6.36 15.32
N SER A 139 -1.75 5.56 14.58
CA SER A 139 -1.96 4.13 14.85
C SER A 139 -0.64 3.37 15.01
N GLU A 140 -0.61 2.39 15.88
CA GLU A 140 0.54 1.47 15.97
C GLU A 140 0.66 0.56 14.73
N TYR A 141 -0.35 0.53 13.86
CA TYR A 141 -0.39 -0.31 12.67
C TYR A 141 -0.28 0.51 11.38
N ILE A 142 0.35 -0.08 10.38
CA ILE A 142 0.32 0.35 8.98
C ILE A 142 0.07 -0.89 8.12
N HIS A 143 -0.96 -0.83 7.28
CA HIS A 143 -1.23 -1.87 6.30
C HIS A 143 -0.55 -1.53 4.97
N VAL A 144 0.18 -2.48 4.40
CA VAL A 144 1.04 -2.28 3.23
C VAL A 144 0.46 -2.86 1.93
N GLY A 145 -0.81 -3.30 1.94
CA GLY A 145 -1.42 -4.00 0.81
C GLY A 145 -0.87 -5.41 0.68
N GLY A 146 -0.45 -5.78 -0.50
CA GLY A 146 0.19 -7.07 -0.77
C GLY A 146 -0.66 -7.99 -1.63
N ASP A 147 -1.91 -7.62 -1.88
CA ASP A 147 -2.88 -8.34 -2.68
C ASP A 147 -2.62 -8.20 -4.19
N GLU A 148 -3.10 -9.18 -4.93
CA GLU A 148 -3.22 -9.19 -6.39
C GLU A 148 -1.96 -8.79 -7.18
N ALA A 149 -0.78 -9.06 -6.63
CA ALA A 149 0.50 -8.76 -7.28
C ALA A 149 0.89 -9.84 -8.31
N TRP A 150 -0.02 -10.15 -9.23
CA TRP A 150 0.10 -11.27 -10.17
C TRP A 150 1.22 -11.13 -11.21
N ASP A 151 1.64 -9.92 -11.51
CA ASP A 151 2.56 -9.61 -12.59
C ASP A 151 3.98 -9.30 -12.08
N ILE A 152 4.50 -10.04 -11.10
CA ILE A 152 5.92 -10.00 -10.71
C ILE A 152 6.72 -11.07 -11.47
N GLY A 153 8.00 -10.84 -11.70
CA GLY A 153 8.88 -11.80 -12.36
C GLY A 153 8.97 -11.67 -13.89
N PHE A 154 8.31 -10.68 -14.49
CA PHE A 154 8.24 -10.52 -15.96
C PHE A 154 9.30 -9.59 -16.55
N CYS A 155 9.77 -8.60 -15.81
CA CYS A 155 10.85 -7.75 -16.31
C CYS A 155 12.21 -8.47 -16.26
N PRO A 156 13.20 -8.04 -17.06
CA PRO A 156 14.52 -8.73 -17.11
C PRO A 156 15.16 -8.88 -15.74
N GLU A 157 15.11 -7.84 -14.89
CA GLU A 157 15.73 -7.85 -13.56
C GLU A 157 15.02 -8.79 -12.60
N CYS A 158 13.69 -8.86 -12.67
CA CYS A 158 12.91 -9.79 -11.87
C CYS A 158 13.04 -11.22 -12.39
N ALA A 159 13.03 -11.43 -13.70
CA ALA A 159 13.21 -12.73 -14.32
C ALA A 159 14.58 -13.34 -14.00
N GLU A 160 15.66 -12.54 -14.05
CA GLU A 160 17.01 -12.97 -13.67
C GLU A 160 17.07 -13.39 -12.20
N LYS A 161 16.50 -12.59 -11.30
CA LYS A 161 16.43 -12.93 -9.87
C LYS A 161 15.57 -14.17 -9.60
N ALA A 162 14.40 -14.27 -10.23
CA ALA A 162 13.51 -15.43 -10.06
C ALA A 162 14.16 -16.72 -10.58
N ALA A 163 14.98 -16.64 -11.63
CA ALA A 163 15.75 -17.78 -12.12
C ALA A 163 16.88 -18.20 -11.16
N ALA A 164 17.49 -17.24 -10.45
CA ALA A 164 18.51 -17.51 -9.43
C ALA A 164 17.89 -18.05 -8.12
N TYR A 165 16.64 -17.73 -7.87
CA TYR A 165 15.81 -18.20 -6.79
C TYR A 165 15.04 -19.47 -7.21
N GLN A 166 14.14 -19.94 -6.36
CA GLN A 166 13.25 -21.05 -6.69
C GLN A 166 11.94 -20.60 -7.36
N GLY A 167 11.83 -19.30 -7.69
CA GLY A 167 10.69 -18.73 -8.37
C GLY A 167 10.38 -17.27 -7.97
N GLU A 168 9.26 -16.78 -8.49
CA GLU A 168 8.81 -15.39 -8.26
C GLU A 168 8.33 -15.14 -6.82
N GLN A 169 7.94 -16.19 -6.08
CA GLN A 169 7.52 -16.09 -4.69
C GLN A 169 8.62 -15.52 -3.78
N GLU A 170 9.88 -15.76 -4.09
CA GLU A 170 10.98 -15.19 -3.31
C GLU A 170 11.15 -13.69 -3.56
N LEU A 171 10.81 -13.21 -4.76
CA LEU A 171 10.77 -11.76 -5.04
C LEU A 171 9.70 -11.07 -4.19
N TYR A 172 8.52 -11.71 -4.06
CA TYR A 172 7.44 -11.24 -3.23
C TYR A 172 7.88 -11.18 -1.76
N LEU A 173 8.45 -12.27 -1.24
CA LEU A 173 8.94 -12.35 0.12
C LEU A 173 10.04 -11.32 0.42
N GLU A 174 11.02 -11.17 -0.47
CA GLU A 174 12.09 -10.17 -0.35
C GLU A 174 11.52 -8.75 -0.29
N HIS A 175 10.53 -8.45 -1.13
CA HIS A 175 9.89 -7.15 -1.17
C HIS A 175 9.15 -6.84 0.14
N PHE A 176 8.33 -7.77 0.65
CA PHE A 176 7.59 -7.54 1.90
C PHE A 176 8.49 -7.62 3.15
N THR A 177 9.61 -8.33 3.09
CA THR A 177 10.66 -8.23 4.10
C THR A 177 11.24 -6.81 4.16
N PHE A 178 11.49 -6.20 3.01
CA PHE A 178 11.89 -4.79 2.94
C PHE A 178 10.80 -3.86 3.52
N CYS A 179 9.54 -4.01 3.12
CA CYS A 179 8.42 -3.24 3.67
C CYS A 179 8.31 -3.39 5.19
N HIS A 180 8.44 -4.62 5.69
CA HIS A 180 8.47 -4.90 7.13
C HIS A 180 9.60 -4.14 7.84
N GLN A 181 10.80 -4.09 7.26
CA GLN A 181 11.91 -3.33 7.85
C GLN A 181 11.61 -1.83 7.89
N VAL A 182 11.00 -1.28 6.83
CA VAL A 182 10.59 0.14 6.82
C VAL A 182 9.57 0.41 7.92
N VAL A 183 8.51 -0.39 7.99
CA VAL A 183 7.44 -0.19 8.97
C VAL A 183 7.91 -0.39 10.40
N THR A 184 8.65 -1.48 10.67
CA THR A 184 9.01 -1.84 12.05
C THR A 184 10.24 -1.10 12.57
N LYS A 185 11.30 -1.00 11.77
CA LYS A 185 12.57 -0.40 12.23
C LYS A 185 12.59 1.11 12.07
N LYS A 186 12.07 1.63 10.94
CA LYS A 186 12.13 3.06 10.65
C LYS A 186 10.94 3.82 11.23
N LEU A 187 9.72 3.28 11.06
CA LEU A 187 8.49 3.93 11.54
C LEU A 187 8.09 3.53 12.97
N ARG A 188 8.66 2.44 13.49
CA ARG A 188 8.35 1.90 14.82
C ARG A 188 6.87 1.52 14.96
N ARG A 189 6.32 0.92 13.91
CA ARG A 189 4.92 0.47 13.80
C ARG A 189 4.88 -1.05 13.60
N ARG A 190 3.69 -1.61 13.66
CA ARG A 190 3.40 -3.01 13.31
C ARG A 190 2.86 -3.06 11.89
N MET A 191 3.38 -3.97 11.09
CA MET A 191 2.93 -4.18 9.71
C MET A 191 1.71 -5.09 9.67
N MET A 192 0.73 -4.73 8.84
CA MET A 192 -0.38 -5.57 8.39
C MET A 192 -0.32 -5.69 6.87
N MET A 193 -0.80 -6.79 6.32
CA MET A 193 -0.91 -7.01 4.88
C MET A 193 -2.03 -8.00 4.57
N TRP A 194 -2.44 -8.05 3.31
CA TRP A 194 -3.34 -9.08 2.81
C TRP A 194 -2.61 -10.41 2.68
N ASP A 195 -3.34 -11.52 2.74
CA ASP A 195 -2.81 -12.88 2.75
C ASP A 195 -3.16 -13.71 1.49
N ASP A 196 -3.90 -13.14 0.54
CA ASP A 196 -4.31 -13.82 -0.71
C ASP A 196 -3.11 -14.36 -1.52
N MET A 197 -2.01 -13.63 -1.57
CA MET A 197 -0.80 -14.09 -2.26
C MET A 197 -0.10 -15.25 -1.55
N PHE A 198 -0.32 -15.46 -0.26
CA PHE A 198 0.17 -16.65 0.44
C PHE A 198 -0.63 -17.90 0.08
N GLU A 199 -1.90 -17.75 -0.28
CA GLU A 199 -2.69 -18.84 -0.84
C GLU A 199 -2.21 -19.21 -2.24
N TYR A 200 -1.80 -18.22 -3.04
CA TYR A 200 -1.26 -18.42 -4.38
C TYR A 200 0.16 -19.00 -4.34
N TYR A 201 1.04 -18.49 -3.48
CA TYR A 201 2.41 -18.94 -3.29
C TYR A 201 2.52 -19.87 -2.06
N HIS A 202 1.93 -21.06 -2.13
CA HIS A 202 1.89 -21.99 -1.00
C HIS A 202 3.24 -22.26 -0.34
N ASP A 203 4.32 -22.22 -1.13
CA ASP A 203 5.66 -22.52 -0.65
C ASP A 203 6.25 -21.39 0.23
N ILE A 204 5.72 -20.16 0.15
CA ILE A 204 6.19 -19.05 1.00
C ILE A 204 6.07 -19.41 2.49
N LEU A 205 4.99 -20.07 2.89
CA LEU A 205 4.76 -20.46 4.30
C LEU A 205 5.76 -21.49 4.82
N THR A 206 6.48 -22.19 3.95
CA THR A 206 7.52 -23.14 4.32
C THR A 206 8.91 -22.50 4.40
N MET A 207 9.05 -21.23 4.01
CA MET A 207 10.32 -20.48 4.00
C MET A 207 10.59 -19.76 5.33
N PHE A 208 9.68 -19.86 6.31
CA PHE A 208 9.81 -19.22 7.63
C PHE A 208 10.27 -20.25 8.72
#